data_0bd577b681af5c68f409ad4e62c6fba8
#
_entry.id   0bd577b681af5c68f409ad4e62c6fba8
#
_cell.length_a   1.000
_cell.length_b   1.000
_cell.length_c   1.000
_cell.angle_alpha   90.00
_cell.angle_beta   90.00
_cell.angle_gamma   90.00
#
_symmetry.space_group_name_H-M   'P 1'
#
loop_
_entity.id
_entity.type
_entity.pdbx_description
1 polymer ?
#
loop_
_entity_poly.entity_id
_entity_poly.type
_entity_poly.pdbx_seq_one_letter_code
_entity_poly.pdbx_strand_id
1 'polypeptide(L)'
;MKGYMESGEFSRGKESIRADGSLVFVGNFDVDVEHQQRVGHLFGPLPPEMRDDTAWMDRIHSYLPGWDVPKMSKDLTTDHFGLVSDFFSECMSRLRFESRVSAMQNRVHLGGALSGRDTNAVNKTVSGLLKLMYPDQEMAITDEDLEWATRLGLEVRRRVKEQQKRVG
;
A
#
# COMPACT_ATOMS: atom_id res chain seq x y z
N MET A 1 -13.87 9.22 6.77
CA MET A 1 -12.80 8.48 6.03
C MET A 1 -12.06 7.45 6.90
N LYS A 2 -11.62 7.78 8.15
CA LYS A 2 -10.88 6.84 9.04
C LYS A 2 -11.61 5.49 9.27
N GLY A 3 -12.91 5.49 9.50
CA GLY A 3 -13.71 4.26 9.64
C GLY A 3 -13.64 3.39 8.38
N TYR A 4 -13.84 4.01 7.21
CA TYR A 4 -13.76 3.32 5.93
C TYR A 4 -12.38 2.66 5.69
N MET A 5 -11.29 3.37 5.97
CA MET A 5 -9.93 2.83 5.83
C MET A 5 -9.66 1.63 6.75
N GLU A 6 -10.38 1.51 7.86
CA GLU A 6 -10.20 0.45 8.85
C GLU A 6 -11.13 -0.75 8.58
N SER A 7 -12.42 -0.50 8.34
CA SER A 7 -13.45 -1.54 8.26
C SER A 7 -14.05 -1.75 6.86
N GLY A 8 -13.78 -0.85 5.91
CA GLY A 8 -14.48 -0.83 4.61
C GLY A 8 -15.91 -0.31 4.72
N GLU A 9 -16.30 0.26 5.86
CA GLU A 9 -17.66 0.73 6.11
C GLU A 9 -17.71 2.23 6.33
N PHE A 10 -18.77 2.86 5.87
CA PHE A 10 -19.08 4.25 6.18
C PHE A 10 -20.57 4.41 6.45
N SER A 11 -20.92 5.34 7.34
CA SER A 11 -22.31 5.61 7.69
C SER A 11 -22.86 6.76 6.87
N ARG A 12 -24.07 6.57 6.35
CA ARG A 12 -24.89 7.63 5.76
C ARG A 12 -26.21 7.71 6.50
N GLY A 13 -26.29 8.67 7.43
CA GLY A 13 -27.42 8.77 8.35
C GLY A 13 -27.44 7.58 9.32
N LYS A 14 -28.51 6.78 9.29
CA LYS A 14 -28.66 5.58 10.14
C LYS A 14 -28.17 4.29 9.47
N GLU A 15 -27.79 4.34 8.21
CA GLU A 15 -27.37 3.17 7.43
C GLU A 15 -25.86 3.04 7.43
N SER A 16 -25.34 1.82 7.60
CA SER A 16 -23.95 1.46 7.34
C SER A 16 -23.86 0.88 5.94
N ILE A 17 -22.97 1.46 5.15
CA ILE A 17 -22.73 1.04 3.76
C ILE A 17 -21.32 0.45 3.69
N ARG A 18 -21.22 -0.77 3.22
CA ARG A 18 -19.94 -1.43 2.93
C ARG A 18 -19.51 -1.13 1.50
N ALA A 19 -18.25 -0.83 1.32
CA ALA A 19 -17.65 -0.63 0.00
C ALA A 19 -16.24 -1.22 -0.06
N ASP A 20 -15.85 -1.67 -1.24
CA ASP A 20 -14.58 -2.36 -1.48
C ASP A 20 -13.60 -1.49 -2.31
N GLY A 21 -13.73 -0.17 -2.26
CA GLY A 21 -12.84 0.76 -2.95
C GLY A 21 -11.46 0.85 -2.30
N SER A 22 -10.42 0.91 -3.11
CA SER A 22 -9.07 1.24 -2.66
C SER A 22 -8.86 2.75 -2.72
N LEU A 23 -8.16 3.31 -1.73
CA LEU A 23 -7.80 4.73 -1.69
C LEU A 23 -6.33 4.89 -2.05
N VAL A 24 -6.06 5.66 -3.07
CA VAL A 24 -4.71 6.04 -3.50
C VAL A 24 -4.61 7.55 -3.50
N PHE A 25 -3.59 8.08 -2.86
CA PHE A 25 -3.29 9.50 -2.84
C PHE A 25 -2.02 9.74 -3.65
N VAL A 26 -2.10 10.67 -4.60
CA VAL A 26 -0.97 11.08 -5.43
C VAL A 26 -0.83 12.58 -5.27
N GLY A 27 0.40 13.05 -5.05
CA GLY A 27 0.66 14.48 -4.86
C GLY A 27 2.10 14.82 -5.21
N ASN A 28 2.31 16.09 -5.49
CA ASN A 28 3.63 16.69 -5.69
C ASN A 28 3.95 17.63 -4.54
N PHE A 29 5.22 17.93 -4.34
CA PHE A 29 5.69 18.95 -3.41
C PHE A 29 5.87 20.29 -4.15
N ASP A 30 5.55 21.38 -3.47
CA ASP A 30 5.82 22.73 -3.95
C ASP A 30 7.30 23.14 -3.77
N VAL A 31 8.02 22.36 -2.97
CA VAL A 31 9.44 22.52 -2.67
C VAL A 31 10.18 21.20 -2.92
N ASP A 32 11.51 21.25 -2.95
CA ASP A 32 12.30 20.02 -3.08
C ASP A 32 12.10 19.08 -1.86
N VAL A 33 12.30 17.80 -2.10
CA VAL A 33 12.04 16.74 -1.10
C VAL A 33 12.93 16.89 0.13
N GLU A 34 14.20 17.27 -0.06
CA GLU A 34 15.15 17.45 1.05
C GLU A 34 14.72 18.60 1.95
N HIS A 35 14.25 19.70 1.36
CA HIS A 35 13.68 20.81 2.12
C HIS A 35 12.44 20.37 2.89
N GLN A 36 11.50 19.67 2.25
CA GLN A 36 10.28 19.16 2.89
C GLN A 36 10.61 18.25 4.08
N GLN A 37 11.60 17.37 3.93
CA GLN A 37 12.05 16.48 5.01
C GLN A 37 12.69 17.22 6.17
N ARG A 38 13.31 18.38 5.94
CA ARG A 38 13.92 19.17 7.03
C ARG A 38 12.88 19.95 7.82
N VAL A 39 11.84 20.47 7.16
CA VAL A 39 10.86 21.37 7.80
C VAL A 39 9.62 20.65 8.32
N GLY A 40 9.39 19.39 7.93
CA GLY A 40 8.21 18.66 8.33
C GLY A 40 8.22 17.21 7.86
N HIS A 41 7.07 16.74 7.38
CA HIS A 41 6.86 15.37 6.91
C HIS A 41 6.38 15.36 5.45
N LEU A 42 6.49 14.18 4.80
CA LEU A 42 6.19 14.00 3.38
C LEU A 42 4.68 13.90 3.08
N PHE A 43 3.82 13.99 4.08
CA PHE A 43 2.37 14.09 3.91
C PHE A 43 1.86 15.55 3.87
N GLY A 44 2.77 16.53 3.83
CA GLY A 44 2.46 17.95 3.73
C GLY A 44 1.51 18.34 2.58
N PRO A 45 1.60 17.75 1.37
CA PRO A 45 0.68 18.01 0.27
C PRO A 45 -0.77 17.53 0.47
N LEU A 46 -1.03 16.74 1.50
CA LEU A 46 -2.41 16.31 1.82
C LEU A 46 -3.24 17.47 2.36
N PRO A 47 -4.58 17.38 2.25
CA PRO A 47 -5.47 18.37 2.86
C PRO A 47 -5.19 18.59 4.34
N PRO A 48 -5.35 19.80 4.88
CA PRO A 48 -5.04 20.12 6.27
C PRO A 48 -5.68 19.18 7.31
N GLU A 49 -6.88 18.68 7.02
CA GLU A 49 -7.63 17.77 7.88
C GLU A 49 -7.02 16.37 7.98
N MET A 50 -6.05 16.05 7.11
CA MET A 50 -5.39 14.74 7.01
C MET A 50 -3.91 14.80 7.33
N ARG A 51 -3.22 15.85 6.87
CA ARG A 51 -1.75 15.91 6.89
C ARG A 51 -1.14 15.88 8.28
N ASP A 52 -1.87 16.36 9.30
CA ASP A 52 -1.41 16.42 10.69
C ASP A 52 -2.18 15.44 11.60
N ASP A 53 -3.05 14.59 11.03
CA ASP A 53 -3.82 13.57 11.76
C ASP A 53 -3.04 12.26 11.81
N THR A 54 -2.32 12.04 12.91
CA THR A 54 -1.52 10.81 13.13
C THR A 54 -2.37 9.55 13.11
N ALA A 55 -3.63 9.62 13.55
CA ALA A 55 -4.56 8.48 13.52
C ALA A 55 -5.01 8.15 12.10
N TRP A 56 -5.10 9.15 11.22
CA TRP A 56 -5.36 8.93 9.79
C TRP A 56 -4.13 8.34 9.11
N MET A 57 -2.94 8.90 9.37
CA MET A 57 -1.67 8.39 8.84
C MET A 57 -1.44 6.93 9.21
N ASP A 58 -1.79 6.54 10.44
CA ASP A 58 -1.64 5.16 10.91
C ASP A 58 -2.49 4.14 10.12
N ARG A 59 -3.47 4.61 9.35
CA ARG A 59 -4.30 3.79 8.47
C ARG A 59 -3.82 3.70 7.02
N ILE A 60 -2.81 4.48 6.66
CA ILE A 60 -2.14 4.34 5.37
C ILE A 60 -1.32 3.05 5.40
N HIS A 61 -1.55 2.14 4.47
CA HIS A 61 -0.84 0.86 4.46
C HIS A 61 0.59 0.99 3.94
N SER A 62 0.79 1.79 2.89
CA SER A 62 2.08 1.93 2.21
C SER A 62 2.33 3.33 1.71
N TYR A 63 3.60 3.72 1.66
CA TYR A 63 4.06 4.95 1.06
C TYR A 63 5.17 4.65 0.05
N LEU A 64 4.93 5.02 -1.21
CA LEU A 64 5.89 4.89 -2.29
C LEU A 64 6.37 6.29 -2.69
N PRO A 65 7.64 6.63 -2.42
CA PRO A 65 8.22 7.88 -2.88
C PRO A 65 8.35 7.91 -4.41
N GLY A 66 7.91 9.02 -5.04
CA GLY A 66 7.97 9.13 -6.49
C GLY A 66 9.39 9.11 -7.07
N TRP A 67 10.40 9.50 -6.28
CA TRP A 67 11.81 9.45 -6.70
C TRP A 67 12.41 8.02 -6.72
N ASP A 68 11.77 7.04 -6.08
CA ASP A 68 12.14 5.62 -6.20
C ASP A 68 11.60 4.99 -7.49
N VAL A 69 10.69 5.68 -8.19
CA VAL A 69 10.14 5.21 -9.46
C VAL A 69 10.93 5.83 -10.60
N PRO A 70 11.51 5.04 -11.51
CA PRO A 70 12.24 5.57 -12.66
C PRO A 70 11.37 6.51 -13.49
N LYS A 71 11.94 7.63 -13.91
CA LYS A 71 11.25 8.53 -14.85
C LYS A 71 11.06 7.81 -16.18
N MET A 72 9.90 8.03 -16.80
CA MET A 72 9.62 7.48 -18.13
C MET A 72 10.72 7.90 -19.12
N SER A 73 11.29 6.92 -19.80
CA SER A 73 12.28 7.08 -20.87
C SER A 73 11.94 6.14 -22.01
N LYS A 74 12.58 6.33 -23.16
CA LYS A 74 12.38 5.44 -24.32
C LYS A 74 12.75 3.99 -24.01
N ASP A 75 13.72 3.78 -23.13
CA ASP A 75 14.21 2.45 -22.75
C ASP A 75 13.21 1.67 -21.87
N LEU A 76 12.23 2.37 -21.30
CA LEU A 76 11.13 1.78 -20.51
C LEU A 76 9.87 1.54 -21.34
N THR A 77 9.93 1.84 -22.65
CA THR A 77 8.81 1.57 -23.56
C THR A 77 9.15 0.39 -24.46
N THR A 78 8.12 -0.31 -24.89
CA THR A 78 8.24 -1.44 -25.80
C THR A 78 7.28 -1.26 -26.97
N ASP A 79 7.67 -1.78 -28.14
CA ASP A 79 6.84 -1.92 -29.33
C ASP A 79 6.25 -3.36 -29.47
N HIS A 80 6.53 -4.22 -28.51
CA HIS A 80 5.95 -5.55 -28.42
C HIS A 80 4.47 -5.50 -27.98
N PHE A 81 3.74 -6.57 -28.28
CA PHE A 81 2.37 -6.74 -27.81
C PHE A 81 2.36 -6.81 -26.28
N GLY A 82 1.42 -6.08 -25.68
CA GLY A 82 1.16 -6.11 -24.25
C GLY A 82 -0.22 -6.68 -23.93
N LEU A 83 -0.53 -6.80 -22.65
CA LEU A 83 -1.86 -7.14 -22.19
C LEU A 83 -2.83 -6.01 -22.53
N VAL A 84 -4.01 -6.37 -23.01
CA VAL A 84 -5.13 -5.44 -23.16
C VAL A 84 -5.52 -4.91 -21.78
N SER A 85 -5.56 -3.59 -21.62
CA SER A 85 -5.81 -2.95 -20.33
C SER A 85 -7.13 -3.36 -19.69
N ASP A 86 -8.18 -3.53 -20.48
CA ASP A 86 -9.50 -3.94 -19.99
C ASP A 86 -9.47 -5.38 -19.45
N PHE A 87 -8.79 -6.29 -20.13
CA PHE A 87 -8.61 -7.65 -19.65
C PHE A 87 -7.79 -7.68 -18.35
N PHE A 88 -6.71 -6.89 -18.29
CA PHE A 88 -5.91 -6.77 -17.08
C PHE A 88 -6.71 -6.22 -15.91
N SER A 89 -7.54 -5.19 -16.15
CA SER A 89 -8.44 -4.61 -15.15
C SER A 89 -9.42 -5.63 -14.59
N GLU A 90 -10.02 -6.46 -15.47
CA GLU A 90 -10.92 -7.54 -15.04
C GLU A 90 -10.20 -8.58 -14.18
N CYS A 91 -9.00 -8.98 -14.56
CA CYS A 91 -8.18 -9.89 -13.75
C CYS A 91 -7.90 -9.31 -12.36
N MET A 92 -7.52 -8.03 -12.28
CA MET A 92 -7.27 -7.36 -11.00
C MET A 92 -8.53 -7.27 -10.15
N SER A 93 -9.68 -7.01 -10.77
CA SER A 93 -10.97 -6.96 -10.09
C SER A 93 -11.35 -8.30 -9.47
N ARG A 94 -11.10 -9.41 -10.16
CA ARG A 94 -11.33 -10.77 -9.63
C ARG A 94 -10.36 -11.11 -8.50
N LEU A 95 -9.08 -10.82 -8.66
CA LEU A 95 -8.05 -11.06 -7.64
C LEU A 95 -8.28 -10.25 -6.36
N ARG A 96 -9.08 -9.18 -6.40
CA ARG A 96 -9.37 -8.35 -5.23
C ARG A 96 -9.95 -9.16 -4.07
N PHE A 97 -10.85 -10.09 -4.36
CA PHE A 97 -11.57 -10.87 -3.34
C PHE A 97 -10.78 -12.07 -2.82
N GLU A 98 -9.61 -12.33 -3.40
CA GLU A 98 -8.72 -13.39 -2.94
C GLU A 98 -7.71 -12.89 -1.92
N SER A 99 -7.14 -13.82 -1.15
CA SER A 99 -6.10 -13.53 -0.16
C SER A 99 -4.95 -14.51 -0.30
N ARG A 100 -3.73 -14.02 -0.13
CA ARG A 100 -2.50 -14.83 -0.02
C ARG A 100 -1.87 -14.73 1.37
N VAL A 101 -2.58 -14.20 2.35
CA VAL A 101 -2.06 -14.07 3.74
C VAL A 101 -1.72 -15.42 4.35
N SER A 102 -2.46 -16.48 3.99
CA SER A 102 -2.18 -17.85 4.44
C SER A 102 -0.77 -18.33 4.06
N ALA A 103 -0.22 -17.84 2.96
CA ALA A 103 1.16 -18.19 2.54
C ALA A 103 2.23 -17.69 3.52
N MET A 104 1.91 -16.71 4.36
CA MET A 104 2.81 -16.19 5.39
C MET A 104 2.77 -17.05 6.67
N GLN A 105 1.71 -17.82 6.90
CA GLN A 105 1.53 -18.61 8.11
C GLN A 105 2.65 -19.65 8.26
N ASN A 106 3.26 -19.68 9.43
CA ASN A 106 4.37 -20.58 9.79
C ASN A 106 5.66 -20.38 8.96
N ARG A 107 5.69 -19.41 8.02
CA ARG A 107 6.86 -19.12 7.17
C ARG A 107 7.46 -17.75 7.48
N VAL A 108 6.64 -16.80 7.93
CA VAL A 108 7.06 -15.42 8.24
C VAL A 108 6.74 -15.12 9.70
N HIS A 109 7.74 -14.68 10.45
CA HIS A 109 7.59 -14.20 11.81
C HIS A 109 7.84 -12.68 11.84
N LEU A 110 6.75 -11.93 11.94
CA LEU A 110 6.82 -10.48 12.14
C LEU A 110 7.16 -10.21 13.61
N GLY A 111 8.15 -9.36 13.84
CA GLY A 111 8.62 -9.05 15.20
C GLY A 111 7.53 -8.42 16.09
N GLY A 112 7.61 -8.66 17.40
CA GLY A 112 6.62 -8.18 18.38
C GLY A 112 6.54 -6.66 18.57
N ALA A 113 7.40 -5.89 17.92
CA ALA A 113 7.34 -4.42 17.93
C ALA A 113 6.28 -3.82 17.00
N LEU A 114 5.68 -4.64 16.11
CA LEU A 114 4.63 -4.20 15.19
C LEU A 114 3.28 -4.15 15.89
N SER A 115 2.56 -3.05 15.74
CA SER A 115 1.16 -2.96 16.16
C SER A 115 0.27 -3.84 15.27
N GLY A 116 -0.96 -4.10 15.71
CA GLY A 116 -1.94 -4.82 14.89
C GLY A 116 -2.22 -4.14 13.54
N ARG A 117 -2.18 -2.79 13.48
CA ARG A 117 -2.30 -2.04 12.23
C ARG A 117 -1.09 -2.21 11.32
N ASP A 118 0.11 -2.26 11.89
CA ASP A 118 1.34 -2.49 11.12
C ASP A 118 1.32 -3.89 10.49
N THR A 119 0.98 -4.90 11.29
CA THR A 119 0.82 -6.28 10.81
C THR A 119 -0.22 -6.38 9.70
N ASN A 120 -1.38 -5.74 9.88
CA ASN A 120 -2.44 -5.73 8.85
C ASN A 120 -1.99 -5.04 7.55
N ALA A 121 -1.29 -3.91 7.66
CA ALA A 121 -0.75 -3.19 6.50
C ALA A 121 0.27 -4.04 5.73
N VAL A 122 1.19 -4.69 6.44
CA VAL A 122 2.18 -5.60 5.84
C VAL A 122 1.48 -6.78 5.17
N ASN A 123 0.56 -7.45 5.86
CA ASN A 123 -0.19 -8.58 5.32
C ASN A 123 -0.95 -8.23 4.04
N LYS A 124 -1.62 -7.07 4.00
CA LYS A 124 -2.33 -6.61 2.80
C LYS A 124 -1.38 -6.33 1.64
N THR A 125 -0.24 -5.69 1.91
CA THR A 125 0.76 -5.39 0.88
C THR A 125 1.37 -6.68 0.33
N VAL A 126 1.79 -7.59 1.20
CA VAL A 126 2.36 -8.90 0.81
C VAL A 126 1.34 -9.71 0.01
N SER A 127 0.10 -9.81 0.51
CA SER A 127 -0.98 -10.51 -0.22
C SER A 127 -1.23 -9.90 -1.60
N GLY A 128 -1.17 -8.57 -1.72
CA GLY A 128 -1.30 -7.87 -3.01
C GLY A 128 -0.19 -8.24 -3.98
N LEU A 129 1.06 -8.18 -3.54
CA LEU A 129 2.22 -8.54 -4.36
C LEU A 129 2.17 -10.02 -4.79
N LEU A 130 1.88 -10.91 -3.86
CA LEU A 130 1.78 -12.34 -4.15
C LEU A 130 0.64 -12.66 -5.13
N LYS A 131 -0.49 -11.95 -5.09
CA LYS A 131 -1.55 -12.10 -6.08
C LYS A 131 -1.14 -11.68 -7.49
N LEU A 132 -0.26 -10.69 -7.60
CA LEU A 132 0.29 -10.26 -8.90
C LEU A 132 1.29 -11.27 -9.45
N MET A 133 2.14 -11.83 -8.59
CA MET A 133 3.17 -12.80 -8.98
C MET A 133 2.60 -14.21 -9.18
N TYR A 134 1.64 -14.58 -8.37
CA TYR A 134 0.99 -15.88 -8.31
C TYR A 134 -0.54 -15.74 -8.40
N PRO A 135 -1.06 -15.39 -9.58
CA PRO A 135 -2.50 -15.17 -9.76
C PRO A 135 -3.33 -16.45 -9.54
N ASP A 136 -2.81 -17.59 -9.91
CA ASP A 136 -3.41 -18.88 -9.63
C ASP A 136 -3.13 -19.29 -8.18
N GLN A 137 -4.18 -19.70 -7.45
CA GLN A 137 -4.09 -20.11 -6.04
C GLN A 137 -3.33 -21.42 -5.84
N GLU A 138 -3.31 -22.29 -6.86
CA GLU A 138 -2.63 -23.57 -6.81
C GLU A 138 -1.11 -23.44 -7.03
N MET A 139 -0.63 -22.28 -7.45
CA MET A 139 0.81 -22.05 -7.64
C MET A 139 1.55 -22.04 -6.29
N ALA A 140 2.60 -22.83 -6.22
CA ALA A 140 3.48 -22.85 -5.05
C ALA A 140 4.32 -21.57 -4.97
N ILE A 141 4.13 -20.81 -3.90
CA ILE A 141 4.89 -19.60 -3.62
C ILE A 141 6.25 -19.96 -3.05
N THR A 142 7.33 -19.51 -3.69
CA THR A 142 8.70 -19.75 -3.24
C THR A 142 9.01 -18.99 -1.94
N ASP A 143 9.99 -19.45 -1.17
CA ASP A 143 10.43 -18.72 0.04
C ASP A 143 11.12 -17.42 -0.32
N GLU A 144 11.85 -17.38 -1.44
CA GLU A 144 12.52 -16.17 -1.93
C GLU A 144 11.53 -15.06 -2.27
N ASP A 145 10.49 -15.36 -3.02
CA ASP A 145 9.45 -14.39 -3.40
C ASP A 145 8.62 -13.94 -2.20
N LEU A 146 8.35 -14.85 -1.27
CA LEU A 146 7.66 -14.52 -0.03
C LEU A 146 8.51 -13.59 0.85
N GLU A 147 9.81 -13.86 0.97
CA GLU A 147 10.75 -12.99 1.70
C GLU A 147 10.84 -11.62 1.05
N TRP A 148 11.00 -11.56 -0.28
CA TRP A 148 11.05 -10.32 -1.03
C TRP A 148 9.78 -9.49 -0.83
N ALA A 149 8.61 -10.09 -0.99
CA ALA A 149 7.32 -9.41 -0.79
C ALA A 149 7.16 -8.91 0.64
N THR A 150 7.61 -9.70 1.63
CA THR A 150 7.56 -9.33 3.05
C THR A 150 8.49 -8.16 3.36
N ARG A 151 9.73 -8.18 2.87
CA ARG A 151 10.69 -7.07 3.03
C ARG A 151 10.16 -5.77 2.42
N LEU A 152 9.57 -5.85 1.22
CA LEU A 152 8.98 -4.69 0.57
C LEU A 152 7.77 -4.17 1.36
N GLY A 153 6.87 -5.05 1.81
CA GLY A 153 5.72 -4.70 2.64
C GLY A 153 6.11 -4.00 3.94
N LEU A 154 7.16 -4.49 4.61
CA LEU A 154 7.73 -3.87 5.81
C LEU A 154 8.32 -2.49 5.50
N GLU A 155 9.08 -2.36 4.41
CA GLU A 155 9.74 -1.10 4.04
C GLU A 155 8.72 -0.01 3.72
N VAL A 156 7.71 -0.27 2.90
CA VAL A 156 6.71 0.75 2.55
C VAL A 156 5.85 1.14 3.76
N ARG A 157 5.63 0.22 4.71
CA ARG A 157 4.97 0.53 5.98
C ARG A 157 5.88 1.33 6.93
N ARG A 158 7.16 0.97 7.03
CA ARG A 158 8.16 1.71 7.80
C ARG A 158 8.20 3.19 7.38
N ARG A 159 8.16 3.46 6.08
CA ARG A 159 8.13 4.82 5.53
C ARG A 159 6.91 5.62 6.01
N VAL A 160 5.73 5.01 6.09
CA VAL A 160 4.54 5.65 6.70
C VAL A 160 4.80 6.00 8.16
N LYS A 161 5.34 5.06 8.93
CA LYS A 161 5.60 5.25 10.36
C LYS A 161 6.64 6.35 10.62
N GLU A 162 7.64 6.47 9.77
CA GLU A 162 8.61 7.57 9.84
C GLU A 162 7.96 8.94 9.66
N GLN A 163 7.03 9.07 8.73
CA GLN A 163 6.30 10.33 8.55
C GLN A 163 5.38 10.61 9.74
N GLN A 164 4.70 9.59 10.26
CA GLN A 164 3.84 9.72 11.43
C GLN A 164 4.63 10.24 12.65
N LYS A 165 5.84 9.74 12.89
CA LYS A 165 6.71 10.18 13.99
C LYS A 165 7.15 11.64 13.91
N ARG A 166 7.11 12.24 12.72
CA ARG A 166 7.49 13.65 12.51
C ARG A 166 6.36 14.64 12.82
N VAL A 167 5.14 14.15 12.96
CA VAL A 167 3.96 14.96 13.31
C VAL A 167 3.74 14.98 14.83
N GLY A 168 4.07 13.93 15.52
CA GLY A 168 3.93 13.76 16.97
C GLY A 168 5.25 13.87 17.67
#